data_a0680a31a9669f1bee5a141af7bd753f
#
_entry.id   a0680a31a9669f1bee5a141af7bd753f
#
_cell.length_a   1.000
_cell.length_b   1.000
_cell.length_c   1.000
_cell.angle_alpha   90.00
_cell.angle_beta   90.00
_cell.angle_gamma   90.00
#
_symmetry.space_group_name_H-M   'P 1'
#
loop_
_entity.id
_entity.type
_entity.pdbx_description
1 polymer ?
#
loop_
_entity_poly.entity_id
_entity_poly.type
_entity_poly.pdbx_seq_one_letter_code
_entity_poly.pdbx_strand_id
1 'polypeptide(L)'
;MERMKELLLSPEEIYYIGKVSGGKYLDYDYIAAMKDIGKRGKIKQQEILDSLERKGYAQEDFLGNLEVEPACIEILQPLYQGMYESELILREEAGESVHYKFHHMENRITSVECRSQEYRIKAQDKEGIERMLSPLLENNVQTEKKEAYIATDQAERSIILKGTHIGKDTCLYFYAEKGGDFYEMDPKQAEEKILRLVEKNVVCEQVKKILTGD
;
A
#
# COMPACT_ATOMS: atom_id res chain seq x y z
N MET A 1 -0.60 -12.69 -26.56
CA MET A 1 -0.39 -12.93 -25.12
C MET A 1 -0.94 -11.74 -24.36
N GLU A 2 -1.93 -11.94 -23.54
CA GLU A 2 -2.45 -10.89 -22.66
C GLU A 2 -1.38 -10.60 -21.60
N ARG A 3 -0.97 -9.34 -21.46
CA ARG A 3 0.07 -8.95 -20.51
C ARG A 3 -0.52 -9.08 -19.10
N MET A 4 0.13 -9.85 -18.24
CA MET A 4 -0.27 -9.96 -16.83
C MET A 4 -0.30 -8.55 -16.21
N LYS A 5 -1.45 -8.19 -15.60
CA LYS A 5 -1.66 -6.84 -15.05
C LYS A 5 -1.79 -6.84 -13.54
N GLU A 6 -2.06 -7.98 -12.95
CA GLU A 6 -2.38 -8.13 -11.53
C GLU A 6 -1.88 -9.48 -11.02
N LEU A 7 -1.38 -9.48 -9.78
CA LEU A 7 -1.00 -10.68 -9.04
C LEU A 7 -1.82 -10.75 -7.74
N LEU A 8 -2.16 -11.97 -7.34
CA LEU A 8 -2.74 -12.27 -6.03
C LEU A 8 -1.73 -13.14 -5.27
N LEU A 9 -1.08 -12.57 -4.28
CA LEU A 9 -0.02 -13.22 -3.51
C LEU A 9 -0.25 -13.09 -2.01
N SER A 10 0.04 -14.17 -1.27
CA SER A 10 0.16 -14.06 0.18
C SER A 10 1.45 -13.35 0.58
N PRO A 11 1.55 -12.79 1.80
CA PRO A 11 2.80 -12.21 2.29
C PRO A 11 3.99 -13.16 2.23
N GLU A 12 3.76 -14.45 2.48
CA GLU A 12 4.79 -15.50 2.40
C GLU A 12 5.28 -15.74 0.98
N GLU A 13 4.35 -15.73 0.00
CA GLU A 13 4.69 -15.85 -1.43
C GLU A 13 5.51 -14.64 -1.90
N ILE A 14 5.13 -13.43 -1.49
CA ILE A 14 5.90 -12.20 -1.78
C ILE A 14 7.32 -12.31 -1.22
N TYR A 15 7.45 -12.71 0.05
CA TYR A 15 8.76 -12.92 0.65
C TYR A 15 9.59 -13.96 -0.10
N TYR A 16 8.99 -15.11 -0.43
CA TYR A 16 9.69 -16.21 -1.06
C TYR A 16 10.19 -15.85 -2.46
N ILE A 17 9.35 -15.21 -3.27
CA ILE A 17 9.75 -14.70 -4.59
C ILE A 17 10.88 -13.67 -4.43
N GLY A 18 10.77 -12.72 -3.49
CA GLY A 18 11.80 -11.73 -3.25
C GLY A 18 13.15 -12.34 -2.89
N LYS A 19 13.14 -13.39 -2.06
CA LYS A 19 14.34 -14.11 -1.66
C LYS A 19 15.04 -14.81 -2.84
N VAL A 20 14.29 -15.52 -3.68
CA VAL A 20 14.86 -16.24 -4.84
C VAL A 20 15.23 -15.32 -5.98
N SER A 21 14.57 -14.18 -6.11
CA SER A 21 14.86 -13.14 -7.12
C SER A 21 15.96 -12.17 -6.72
N GLY A 22 16.63 -12.36 -5.57
CA GLY A 22 17.71 -11.50 -5.11
C GLY A 22 17.24 -10.10 -4.67
N GLY A 23 16.04 -9.99 -4.10
CA GLY A 23 15.50 -8.75 -3.57
C GLY A 23 16.40 -8.14 -2.49
N LYS A 24 16.64 -6.83 -2.58
CA LYS A 24 17.51 -6.08 -1.64
C LYS A 24 16.75 -5.57 -0.43
N TYR A 25 15.49 -5.18 -0.64
CA TYR A 25 14.62 -4.60 0.38
C TYR A 25 13.35 -5.43 0.45
N LEU A 26 12.91 -5.70 1.66
CA LEU A 26 11.63 -6.36 1.91
C LEU A 26 11.00 -5.66 3.09
N ASP A 27 9.76 -5.25 2.91
CA ASP A 27 8.95 -4.68 3.97
C ASP A 27 8.86 -5.66 5.16
N TYR A 28 8.86 -5.09 6.36
CA TYR A 28 8.78 -5.85 7.61
C TYR A 28 7.55 -6.77 7.66
N ASP A 29 6.43 -6.37 7.08
CA ASP A 29 5.20 -7.17 7.09
C ASP A 29 5.38 -8.51 6.37
N TYR A 30 6.12 -8.53 5.25
CA TYR A 30 6.42 -9.76 4.51
C TYR A 30 7.43 -10.65 5.27
N ILE A 31 8.39 -10.02 5.95
CA ILE A 31 9.37 -10.74 6.80
C ILE A 31 8.67 -11.32 8.03
N ALA A 32 7.73 -10.58 8.63
CA ALA A 32 7.01 -11.01 9.82
C ALA A 32 6.15 -12.24 9.54
N ALA A 33 5.51 -12.33 8.37
CA ALA A 33 4.75 -13.50 7.94
C ALA A 33 5.59 -14.79 7.90
N MET A 34 6.91 -14.66 7.70
CA MET A 34 7.84 -15.80 7.67
C MET A 34 8.36 -16.24 9.04
N LYS A 35 8.18 -15.44 10.10
CA LYS A 35 8.71 -15.81 11.45
C LYS A 35 8.09 -17.09 12.00
N ASP A 36 6.84 -17.36 11.66
CA ASP A 36 6.13 -18.58 12.08
C ASP A 36 6.50 -19.83 11.26
N ILE A 37 7.14 -19.63 10.10
CA ILE A 37 7.53 -20.72 9.19
C ILE A 37 8.73 -21.51 9.74
N GLY A 38 9.57 -20.91 10.57
CA GLY A 38 10.78 -21.53 11.10
C GLY A 38 10.57 -22.87 11.81
N LYS A 39 9.37 -23.16 12.32
CA LYS A 39 9.01 -24.44 12.96
C LYS A 39 8.46 -25.51 11.99
N ARG A 40 8.03 -25.11 10.79
CA ARG A 40 7.45 -25.98 9.77
C ARG A 40 8.22 -25.95 8.43
N GLY A 41 9.41 -25.45 8.42
CA GLY A 41 10.20 -24.95 7.30
C GLY A 41 9.98 -25.63 5.92
N LYS A 42 10.25 -26.94 5.80
CA LYS A 42 10.19 -27.62 4.50
C LYS A 42 8.75 -27.81 3.99
N ILE A 43 7.81 -28.17 4.88
CA ILE A 43 6.41 -28.40 4.50
C ILE A 43 5.78 -27.08 4.00
N LYS A 44 6.02 -26.00 4.73
CA LYS A 44 5.47 -24.70 4.36
C LYS A 44 6.11 -24.16 3.07
N GLN A 45 7.39 -24.41 2.86
CA GLN A 45 8.07 -24.06 1.61
C GLN A 45 7.42 -24.76 0.42
N GLN A 46 7.13 -26.06 0.54
CA GLN A 46 6.45 -26.80 -0.53
C GLN A 46 5.04 -26.29 -0.78
N GLU A 47 4.27 -25.96 0.26
CA GLU A 47 2.94 -25.34 0.13
C GLU A 47 2.99 -24.02 -0.66
N ILE A 48 4.02 -23.20 -0.43
CA ILE A 48 4.23 -21.94 -1.18
C ILE A 48 4.54 -22.23 -2.64
N LEU A 49 5.44 -23.17 -2.92
CA LEU A 49 5.79 -23.59 -4.29
C LEU A 49 4.57 -24.08 -5.04
N ASP A 50 3.84 -25.05 -4.46
CA ASP A 50 2.62 -25.62 -5.05
C ASP A 50 1.55 -24.55 -5.33
N SER A 51 1.49 -23.52 -4.48
CA SER A 51 0.57 -22.40 -4.65
C SER A 51 0.99 -21.50 -5.81
N LEU A 52 2.28 -21.15 -5.90
CA LEU A 52 2.82 -20.33 -6.99
C LEU A 52 2.69 -21.01 -8.35
N GLU A 53 2.95 -22.33 -8.42
CA GLU A 53 2.76 -23.12 -9.62
C GLU A 53 1.29 -23.16 -10.06
N ARG A 54 0.36 -23.43 -9.13
CA ARG A 54 -1.09 -23.40 -9.42
C ARG A 54 -1.57 -22.05 -9.96
N LYS A 55 -0.98 -20.96 -9.49
CA LYS A 55 -1.28 -19.60 -9.96
C LYS A 55 -0.61 -19.27 -11.29
N GLY A 56 0.34 -20.10 -11.75
CA GLY A 56 1.13 -19.89 -12.95
C GLY A 56 2.13 -18.72 -12.80
N TYR A 57 2.59 -18.44 -11.56
CA TYR A 57 3.53 -17.36 -11.27
C TYR A 57 4.98 -17.84 -11.19
N ALA A 58 5.17 -19.13 -10.99
CA ALA A 58 6.48 -19.76 -10.98
C ALA A 58 6.36 -21.24 -11.33
N GLN A 59 7.50 -21.86 -11.64
CA GLN A 59 7.62 -23.30 -11.85
C GLN A 59 8.92 -23.78 -11.23
N GLU A 60 8.98 -25.06 -10.85
CA GLU A 60 10.19 -25.69 -10.41
C GLU A 60 10.98 -26.23 -11.61
N ASP A 61 12.27 -25.91 -11.72
CA ASP A 61 13.14 -26.46 -12.74
C ASP A 61 13.52 -27.93 -12.41
N PHE A 62 14.19 -28.61 -13.34
CA PHE A 62 14.61 -30.00 -13.16
C PHE A 62 15.70 -30.19 -12.06
N LEU A 63 16.25 -29.11 -11.51
CA LEU A 63 17.20 -29.10 -10.39
C LEU A 63 16.52 -28.78 -9.06
N GLY A 64 15.22 -28.49 -9.05
CA GLY A 64 14.48 -28.11 -7.85
C GLY A 64 14.60 -26.62 -7.51
N ASN A 65 15.04 -25.75 -8.45
CA ASN A 65 15.05 -24.32 -8.24
C ASN A 65 13.75 -23.69 -8.71
N LEU A 66 13.27 -22.71 -7.98
CA LEU A 66 12.10 -21.92 -8.39
C LEU A 66 12.47 -20.96 -9.53
N GLU A 67 11.81 -21.11 -10.67
CA GLU A 67 11.87 -20.18 -11.79
C GLU A 67 10.59 -19.33 -11.81
N VAL A 68 10.73 -18.04 -11.50
CA VAL A 68 9.59 -17.12 -11.43
C VAL A 68 9.31 -16.55 -12.82
N GLU A 69 8.05 -16.49 -13.21
CA GLU A 69 7.62 -15.92 -14.48
C GLU A 69 8.12 -14.48 -14.65
N PRO A 70 8.76 -14.13 -15.78
CA PRO A 70 9.32 -12.79 -16.00
C PRO A 70 8.31 -11.65 -15.82
N ALA A 71 7.05 -11.88 -16.20
CA ALA A 71 5.98 -10.90 -16.02
C ALA A 71 5.67 -10.63 -14.53
N CYS A 72 5.80 -11.64 -13.67
CA CYS A 72 5.66 -11.47 -12.22
C CYS A 72 6.82 -10.65 -11.66
N ILE A 73 8.05 -10.96 -12.09
CA ILE A 73 9.24 -10.19 -11.67
C ILE A 73 9.12 -8.72 -12.07
N GLU A 74 8.66 -8.43 -13.29
CA GLU A 74 8.47 -7.06 -13.77
C GLU A 74 7.53 -6.25 -12.86
N ILE A 75 6.43 -6.87 -12.39
CA ILE A 75 5.47 -6.25 -11.48
C ILE A 75 6.06 -6.09 -10.06
N LEU A 76 6.78 -7.10 -9.58
CA LEU A 76 7.26 -7.14 -8.19
C LEU A 76 8.57 -6.40 -7.96
N GLN A 77 9.32 -6.09 -9.01
CA GLN A 77 10.65 -5.49 -8.88
C GLN A 77 10.67 -4.20 -8.04
N PRO A 78 9.70 -3.27 -8.13
CA PRO A 78 9.66 -2.11 -7.25
C PRO A 78 9.54 -2.44 -5.76
N LEU A 79 8.88 -3.55 -5.38
CA LEU A 79 8.83 -4.00 -3.98
C LEU A 79 10.21 -4.39 -3.45
N TYR A 80 11.05 -4.97 -4.31
CA TYR A 80 12.32 -5.57 -3.89
C TYR A 80 13.53 -4.66 -4.06
N GLN A 81 13.40 -3.62 -4.88
CA GLN A 81 14.51 -2.74 -5.25
C GLN A 81 14.17 -1.26 -5.14
N GLY A 82 12.92 -0.93 -4.85
CA GLY A 82 12.47 0.45 -4.72
C GLY A 82 13.15 1.17 -3.55
N MET A 83 13.35 2.48 -3.71
CA MET A 83 13.98 3.34 -2.70
C MET A 83 12.99 4.24 -1.97
N TYR A 84 11.76 4.29 -2.45
CA TYR A 84 10.67 5.05 -1.86
C TYR A 84 9.43 4.18 -1.73
N GLU A 85 8.81 4.24 -0.56
CA GLU A 85 7.54 3.59 -0.24
C GLU A 85 6.56 4.63 0.27
N SER A 86 5.32 4.53 -0.17
CA SER A 86 4.23 5.30 0.41
C SER A 86 3.06 4.40 0.80
N GLU A 87 2.35 4.80 1.84
CA GLU A 87 1.21 4.07 2.37
C GLU A 87 -0.01 4.98 2.45
N LEU A 88 -1.17 4.42 2.11
CA LEU A 88 -2.47 5.05 2.24
C LEU A 88 -3.38 4.11 3.03
N ILE A 89 -3.83 4.54 4.20
CA ILE A 89 -4.83 3.82 4.99
C ILE A 89 -6.10 4.68 5.04
N LEU A 90 -7.18 4.10 4.55
CA LEU A 90 -8.51 4.70 4.59
C LEU A 90 -9.32 3.96 5.64
N ARG A 91 -9.96 4.69 6.54
CA ARG A 91 -10.85 4.13 7.56
C ARG A 91 -12.21 4.80 7.47
N GLU A 92 -13.24 4.01 7.31
CA GLU A 92 -14.63 4.44 7.32
C GLU A 92 -15.20 4.39 8.75
N GLU A 93 -16.26 5.14 9.02
CA GLU A 93 -16.96 5.16 10.31
C GLU A 93 -17.43 3.76 10.74
N ALA A 94 -17.84 2.92 9.80
CA ALA A 94 -18.22 1.52 10.04
C ALA A 94 -17.08 0.61 10.51
N GLY A 95 -15.85 1.14 10.62
CA GLY A 95 -14.67 0.39 11.07
C GLY A 95 -13.98 -0.41 9.97
N GLU A 96 -14.48 -0.37 8.75
CA GLU A 96 -13.79 -0.94 7.59
C GLU A 96 -12.55 -0.10 7.27
N SER A 97 -11.45 -0.78 6.96
CA SER A 97 -10.22 -0.11 6.53
C SER A 97 -9.65 -0.75 5.28
N VAL A 98 -9.19 0.09 4.38
CA VAL A 98 -8.44 -0.32 3.19
C VAL A 98 -7.03 0.22 3.32
N HIS A 99 -6.06 -0.65 3.12
CA HIS A 99 -4.65 -0.31 3.23
C HIS A 99 -3.96 -0.58 1.90
N TYR A 100 -3.36 0.45 1.33
CA TYR A 100 -2.53 0.40 0.13
C TYR A 100 -1.10 0.75 0.47
N LYS A 101 -0.16 -0.01 -0.12
CA LYS A 101 1.27 0.34 -0.18
C LYS A 101 1.66 0.60 -1.64
N PHE A 102 2.54 1.54 -1.85
CA PHE A 102 3.08 1.86 -3.17
C PHE A 102 4.61 1.84 -3.08
N HIS A 103 5.21 0.99 -3.89
CA HIS A 103 6.66 0.85 -3.97
C HIS A 103 7.14 1.46 -5.28
N HIS A 104 8.12 2.36 -5.18
CA HIS A 104 8.58 3.17 -6.29
C HIS A 104 9.99 2.80 -6.68
N MET A 105 10.20 2.55 -7.97
CA MET A 105 11.50 2.32 -8.56
C MET A 105 11.59 3.07 -9.90
N GLU A 106 12.33 4.17 -9.93
CA GLU A 106 12.40 5.07 -11.09
C GLU A 106 10.99 5.54 -11.53
N ASN A 107 10.58 5.22 -12.76
CA ASN A 107 9.27 5.56 -13.31
C ASN A 107 8.22 4.44 -13.13
N ARG A 108 8.53 3.39 -12.37
CA ARG A 108 7.64 2.27 -12.12
C ARG A 108 7.11 2.32 -10.70
N ILE A 109 5.83 2.07 -10.57
CA ILE A 109 5.15 2.01 -9.29
C ILE A 109 4.41 0.68 -9.22
N THR A 110 4.53 0.02 -8.08
CA THR A 110 3.72 -1.16 -7.78
C THR A 110 2.84 -0.85 -6.59
N SER A 111 1.53 -0.98 -6.78
CA SER A 111 0.55 -0.87 -5.71
C SER A 111 0.26 -2.24 -5.12
N VAL A 112 0.16 -2.29 -3.80
CA VAL A 112 -0.23 -3.46 -3.02
C VAL A 112 -1.46 -3.10 -2.19
N GLU A 113 -2.60 -3.66 -2.53
CA GLU A 113 -3.81 -3.61 -1.70
C GLU A 113 -3.71 -4.72 -0.66
N CYS A 114 -3.49 -4.33 0.60
CA CYS A 114 -3.33 -5.26 1.71
C CYS A 114 -4.68 -5.80 2.16
N ARG A 115 -4.87 -7.11 2.02
CA ARG A 115 -6.06 -7.86 2.48
C ARG A 115 -5.65 -8.88 3.53
N SER A 116 -6.60 -9.49 4.20
CA SER A 116 -6.32 -10.38 5.33
C SER A 116 -5.47 -11.61 5.00
N GLN A 117 -5.60 -12.17 3.78
CA GLN A 117 -4.92 -13.42 3.41
C GLN A 117 -4.10 -13.31 2.12
N GLU A 118 -4.60 -12.59 1.14
CA GLU A 118 -3.91 -12.37 -0.13
C GLU A 118 -3.88 -10.88 -0.45
N TYR A 119 -2.74 -10.43 -0.93
CA TYR A 119 -2.53 -9.05 -1.37
C TYR A 119 -2.73 -8.98 -2.88
N ARG A 120 -3.45 -7.95 -3.30
CA ARG A 120 -3.62 -7.65 -4.71
C ARG A 120 -2.53 -6.68 -5.15
N ILE A 121 -1.70 -7.11 -6.08
CA ILE A 121 -0.50 -6.38 -6.51
C ILE A 121 -0.65 -6.01 -7.98
N LYS A 122 -0.42 -4.73 -8.30
CA LYS A 122 -0.55 -4.21 -9.67
C LYS A 122 0.61 -3.30 -10.02
N ALA A 123 1.09 -3.41 -11.26
CA ALA A 123 1.88 -2.35 -11.85
C ALA A 123 0.98 -1.11 -12.06
N GLN A 124 1.45 0.05 -11.66
CA GLN A 124 0.75 1.32 -11.75
C GLN A 124 1.62 2.36 -12.45
N ASP A 125 0.95 3.37 -12.98
CA ASP A 125 1.54 4.65 -13.36
C ASP A 125 0.90 5.77 -12.53
N LYS A 126 1.42 6.99 -12.64
CA LYS A 126 0.89 8.16 -11.92
C LYS A 126 -0.59 8.39 -12.21
N GLU A 127 -1.02 8.24 -13.47
CA GLU A 127 -2.42 8.38 -13.87
C GLU A 127 -3.30 7.29 -13.28
N GLY A 128 -2.80 6.06 -13.13
CA GLY A 128 -3.49 4.95 -12.49
C GLY A 128 -3.76 5.23 -11.02
N ILE A 129 -2.77 5.81 -10.31
CA ILE A 129 -2.95 6.26 -8.92
C ILE A 129 -3.99 7.37 -8.85
N GLU A 130 -3.93 8.37 -9.73
CA GLU A 130 -4.93 9.45 -9.76
C GLU A 130 -6.35 8.92 -9.99
N ARG A 131 -6.54 8.00 -10.94
CA ARG A 131 -7.84 7.35 -11.17
C ARG A 131 -8.33 6.56 -9.95
N MET A 132 -7.44 5.90 -9.22
CA MET A 132 -7.77 5.18 -7.99
C MET A 132 -8.23 6.14 -6.88
N LEU A 133 -7.62 7.32 -6.79
CA LEU A 133 -7.93 8.33 -5.79
C LEU A 133 -9.18 9.15 -6.12
N SER A 134 -9.57 9.24 -7.39
CA SER A 134 -10.70 10.07 -7.84
C SER A 134 -11.98 9.86 -7.01
N PRO A 135 -12.45 8.61 -6.78
CA PRO A 135 -13.66 8.38 -5.98
C PRO A 135 -13.53 8.84 -4.52
N LEU A 136 -12.30 8.83 -3.98
CA LEU A 136 -12.02 9.25 -2.60
C LEU A 136 -12.09 10.77 -2.45
N LEU A 137 -11.79 11.48 -3.54
CA LEU A 137 -11.62 12.93 -3.55
C LEU A 137 -12.84 13.66 -4.16
N GLU A 138 -13.74 12.94 -4.83
CA GLU A 138 -14.87 13.50 -5.56
C GLU A 138 -16.14 13.72 -4.72
N ASN A 139 -16.22 13.25 -3.47
CA ASN A 139 -17.39 13.45 -2.62
C ASN A 139 -17.64 14.95 -2.38
N ASN A 140 -18.62 15.51 -3.09
CA ASN A 140 -18.95 16.93 -3.14
C ASN A 140 -20.24 17.27 -2.33
N VAL A 141 -20.44 16.66 -1.19
CA VAL A 141 -21.52 17.11 -0.30
C VAL A 141 -20.97 18.27 0.52
N GLN A 142 -21.18 19.50 0.06
CA GLN A 142 -20.89 20.68 0.87
C GLN A 142 -21.96 20.81 1.95
N THR A 143 -21.55 20.79 3.21
CA THR A 143 -22.41 21.19 4.33
C THR A 143 -22.52 22.71 4.39
N GLU A 144 -23.72 23.23 4.70
CA GLU A 144 -23.94 24.69 4.82
C GLU A 144 -23.17 25.36 5.96
N LYS A 145 -22.68 24.58 6.93
CA LYS A 145 -21.87 25.05 8.06
C LYS A 145 -20.55 24.32 8.14
N LYS A 146 -19.46 25.05 7.90
CA LYS A 146 -18.09 24.58 8.10
C LYS A 146 -17.68 24.84 9.54
N GLU A 147 -17.34 23.79 10.26
CA GLU A 147 -16.70 23.90 11.56
C GLU A 147 -15.21 24.19 11.35
N ALA A 148 -14.64 25.16 12.07
CA ALA A 148 -13.21 25.47 11.95
C ALA A 148 -12.32 24.35 12.53
N TYR A 149 -12.86 23.62 13.52
CA TYR A 149 -12.18 22.55 14.25
C TYR A 149 -13.19 21.43 14.55
N ILE A 150 -12.71 20.19 14.54
CA ILE A 150 -13.47 19.01 15.00
C ILE A 150 -12.56 18.14 15.90
N ALA A 151 -13.16 17.33 16.75
CA ALA A 151 -12.45 16.25 17.44
C ALA A 151 -12.31 15.01 16.52
N THR A 152 -11.28 14.20 16.74
CA THR A 152 -11.02 13.02 15.89
C THR A 152 -12.13 11.98 15.90
N ASP A 153 -12.91 11.90 16.97
CA ASP A 153 -14.06 11.00 17.11
C ASP A 153 -15.33 11.46 16.36
N GLN A 154 -15.29 12.67 15.82
CA GLN A 154 -16.37 13.21 14.99
C GLN A 154 -16.16 12.96 13.49
N ALA A 155 -15.06 12.33 13.12
CA ALA A 155 -14.74 12.05 11.73
C ALA A 155 -15.58 10.89 11.18
N GLU A 156 -16.17 11.07 10.01
CA GLU A 156 -16.88 10.04 9.25
C GLU A 156 -15.90 9.12 8.53
N ARG A 157 -14.78 9.69 8.08
CA ARG A 157 -13.69 8.96 7.43
C ARG A 157 -12.35 9.55 7.83
N SER A 158 -11.32 8.72 7.93
CA SER A 158 -9.95 9.18 8.13
C SER A 158 -9.00 8.66 7.07
N ILE A 159 -8.00 9.47 6.73
CA ILE A 159 -6.95 9.20 5.76
C ILE A 159 -5.62 9.30 6.49
N ILE A 160 -4.88 8.21 6.56
CA ILE A 160 -3.51 8.19 7.05
C ILE A 160 -2.60 8.02 5.84
N LEU A 161 -1.67 8.94 5.67
CA LEU A 161 -0.76 8.98 4.55
C LEU A 161 0.67 9.00 5.06
N LYS A 162 1.49 8.08 4.59
CA LYS A 162 2.90 7.96 4.98
C LYS A 162 3.77 7.89 3.74
N GLY A 163 4.92 8.56 3.77
CA GLY A 163 5.95 8.45 2.76
C GLY A 163 7.30 8.20 3.42
N THR A 164 8.04 7.20 2.93
CA THR A 164 9.32 6.78 3.49
C THR A 164 10.35 6.60 2.38
N HIS A 165 11.43 7.35 2.44
CA HIS A 165 12.62 7.04 1.66
C HIS A 165 13.53 6.13 2.48
N ILE A 166 14.07 5.06 1.88
CA ILE A 166 15.00 4.17 2.56
C ILE A 166 16.22 4.96 3.04
N GLY A 167 16.46 4.90 4.34
CA GLY A 167 17.59 5.63 4.98
C GLY A 167 17.37 7.12 5.22
N LYS A 168 16.14 7.63 5.07
CA LYS A 168 15.75 9.02 5.37
C LYS A 168 14.55 9.07 6.31
N ASP A 169 14.17 10.29 6.68
CA ASP A 169 13.02 10.53 7.53
C ASP A 169 11.70 10.13 6.85
N THR A 170 10.77 9.67 7.67
CA THR A 170 9.40 9.35 7.26
C THR A 170 8.51 10.57 7.46
N CYS A 171 7.72 10.92 6.46
CA CYS A 171 6.63 11.88 6.62
C CYS A 171 5.32 11.14 6.90
N LEU A 172 4.51 11.71 7.79
CA LEU A 172 3.21 11.17 8.20
C LEU A 172 2.18 12.29 8.23
N TYR A 173 1.04 12.07 7.58
CA TYR A 173 -0.08 13.00 7.56
C TYR A 173 -1.34 12.27 8.01
N PHE A 174 -2.17 12.97 8.74
CA PHE A 174 -3.49 12.51 9.16
C PHE A 174 -4.53 13.53 8.71
N TYR A 175 -5.49 13.06 7.93
CA TYR A 175 -6.65 13.84 7.53
C TYR A 175 -7.93 13.12 7.96
N ALA A 176 -8.97 13.89 8.20
CA ALA A 176 -10.31 13.37 8.45
C ALA A 176 -11.32 14.08 7.54
N GLU A 177 -12.43 13.43 7.29
CA GLU A 177 -13.57 13.99 6.56
C GLU A 177 -14.80 13.98 7.44
N LYS A 178 -15.58 15.07 7.40
CA LYS A 178 -16.87 15.20 8.05
C LYS A 178 -17.78 16.07 7.14
N GLY A 179 -18.90 15.51 6.71
CA GLY A 179 -19.86 16.22 5.86
C GLY A 179 -19.27 16.77 4.56
N GLY A 180 -18.27 16.09 3.97
CA GLY A 180 -17.59 16.52 2.74
C GLY A 180 -16.48 17.56 2.92
N ASP A 181 -16.27 18.10 4.13
CA ASP A 181 -15.17 18.97 4.47
C ASP A 181 -13.99 18.17 5.02
N PHE A 182 -12.76 18.61 4.71
CA PHE A 182 -11.53 17.96 5.15
C PHE A 182 -10.88 18.70 6.30
N TYR A 183 -10.27 17.93 7.18
CA TYR A 183 -9.59 18.41 8.38
C TYR A 183 -8.23 17.73 8.48
N GLU A 184 -7.23 18.46 8.97
CA GLU A 184 -5.88 17.92 9.23
C GLU A 184 -5.52 18.01 10.71
N MET A 185 -4.62 17.13 11.18
CA MET A 185 -4.11 17.18 12.53
C MET A 185 -3.35 18.48 12.74
N ASP A 186 -3.76 19.28 13.71
CA ASP A 186 -2.99 20.45 14.13
C ASP A 186 -1.79 19.97 14.98
N PRO A 187 -0.54 20.20 14.52
CA PRO A 187 0.64 19.77 15.28
C PRO A 187 0.72 20.39 16.68
N LYS A 188 0.10 21.58 16.88
CA LYS A 188 0.09 22.28 18.17
C LYS A 188 -0.96 21.72 19.14
N GLN A 189 -1.94 20.97 18.63
CA GLN A 189 -3.07 20.42 19.37
C GLN A 189 -3.18 18.90 19.20
N ALA A 190 -2.09 18.25 18.78
CA ALA A 190 -2.07 16.80 18.55
C ALA A 190 -2.41 15.99 19.80
N GLU A 191 -2.02 16.44 20.99
CA GLU A 191 -2.35 15.81 22.27
C GLU A 191 -3.85 15.88 22.57
N GLU A 192 -4.52 16.95 22.16
CA GLU A 192 -5.96 17.18 22.36
C GLU A 192 -6.81 16.46 21.31
N LYS A 193 -6.17 15.84 20.29
CA LYS A 193 -6.83 15.17 19.17
C LYS A 193 -7.81 16.08 18.43
N ILE A 194 -7.46 17.36 18.27
CA ILE A 194 -8.23 18.34 17.54
C ILE A 194 -7.69 18.48 16.12
N LEU A 195 -8.61 18.53 15.18
CA LEU A 195 -8.34 18.69 13.75
C LEU A 195 -8.85 20.05 13.29
N ARG A 196 -8.07 20.73 12.46
CA ARG A 196 -8.46 22.02 11.85
C ARG A 196 -8.94 21.83 10.41
N LEU A 197 -9.87 22.64 10.00
CA LEU A 197 -10.35 22.70 8.63
C LEU A 197 -9.20 22.98 7.66
N VAL A 198 -9.13 22.21 6.57
CA VAL A 198 -8.17 22.37 5.49
C VAL A 198 -8.89 22.37 4.15
N GLU A 199 -8.36 23.10 3.18
CA GLU A 199 -8.90 23.08 1.83
C GLU A 199 -8.72 21.72 1.18
N LYS A 200 -9.77 21.20 0.56
CA LYS A 200 -9.76 19.90 -0.13
C LYS A 200 -8.60 19.79 -1.14
N ASN A 201 -8.35 20.87 -1.90
CA ASN A 201 -7.27 20.88 -2.88
C ASN A 201 -5.89 20.63 -2.25
N VAL A 202 -5.64 21.17 -1.06
CA VAL A 202 -4.38 20.95 -0.33
C VAL A 202 -4.23 19.48 0.02
N VAL A 203 -5.30 18.83 0.51
CA VAL A 203 -5.30 17.39 0.81
C VAL A 203 -5.04 16.58 -0.47
N CYS A 204 -5.77 16.89 -1.56
CA CYS A 204 -5.63 16.20 -2.83
C CYS A 204 -4.19 16.28 -3.38
N GLU A 205 -3.61 17.47 -3.39
CA GLU A 205 -2.24 17.69 -3.86
C GLU A 205 -1.21 16.94 -2.98
N GLN A 206 -1.39 16.98 -1.66
CA GLN A 206 -0.49 16.29 -0.74
C GLN A 206 -0.58 14.77 -0.89
N VAL A 207 -1.80 14.22 -0.98
CA VAL A 207 -2.03 12.77 -1.21
C VAL A 207 -1.38 12.37 -2.54
N LYS A 208 -1.64 13.10 -3.61
CA LYS A 208 -1.04 12.86 -4.91
C LYS A 208 0.48 12.86 -4.84
N LYS A 209 1.07 13.92 -4.30
CA LYS A 209 2.53 14.08 -4.17
C LYS A 209 3.18 12.90 -3.45
N ILE A 210 2.63 12.51 -2.31
CA ILE A 210 3.19 11.40 -1.51
C ILE A 210 3.02 10.07 -2.24
N LEU A 211 1.85 9.80 -2.83
CA LEU A 211 1.60 8.50 -3.48
C LEU A 211 2.28 8.37 -4.85
N THR A 212 2.65 9.47 -5.49
CA THR A 212 3.44 9.43 -6.76
C THR A 212 4.95 9.57 -6.54
N GLY A 213 5.38 9.91 -5.32
CA GLY A 213 6.80 10.06 -4.98
C GLY A 213 7.42 11.37 -5.50
N ASP A 214 6.60 12.42 -5.73
CA ASP A 214 7.04 13.73 -6.26
C ASP A 214 7.56 14.68 -5.19
#